data_7c90b3b1b89a3e39e0ae18659bf39826
#
_entry.id   7c90b3b1b89a3e39e0ae18659bf39826
#
_cell.length_a   1.000
_cell.length_b   1.000
_cell.length_c   1.000
_cell.angle_alpha   90.00
_cell.angle_beta   90.00
_cell.angle_gamma   90.00
#
_symmetry.space_group_name_H-M   'P 1'
#
loop_
_entity.id
_entity.type
_entity.pdbx_description
1 polymer ?
#
loop_
_entity_poly.entity_id
_entity_poly.type
_entity_poly.pdbx_seq_one_letter_code
_entity_poly.pdbx_strand_id
1 'polypeptide(L)'
;LQCHIDIAKAIWLNYCDGHMLDTIAREPLWQHLINYRCGTGHSVSFVGNVHEGPHALNGRNTTVFQPGMIITDEPGVYEAGQVGIRIENELECYHKADNQYGTFLAFRPLTFVPIATSPVVPGVLTRDELDWLNAYHREVFEKLAPRLNEEERDWLAKKCAAIGA
;
A
#
# COMPACT_ATOMS: atom_id res chain seq x y z
N LEU A 1 -8.96 0.51 2.23
CA LEU A 1 -8.43 0.36 0.87
C LEU A 1 -7.86 1.68 0.35
N GLN A 2 -8.57 2.81 0.37
CA GLN A 2 -8.06 4.11 -0.08
C GLN A 2 -6.75 4.49 0.62
N CYS A 3 -6.68 4.37 1.95
CA CYS A 3 -5.45 4.61 2.71
C CYS A 3 -4.25 3.81 2.19
N HIS A 4 -4.46 2.53 1.89
CA HIS A 4 -3.45 1.63 1.34
C HIS A 4 -3.04 2.06 -0.09
N ILE A 5 -4.00 2.37 -0.95
CA ILE A 5 -3.71 2.81 -2.32
C ILE A 5 -2.95 4.14 -2.33
N ASP A 6 -3.36 5.09 -1.50
CA ASP A 6 -2.79 6.44 -1.52
C ASP A 6 -1.34 6.47 -1.10
N ILE A 7 -0.95 5.68 -0.08
CA ILE A 7 0.47 5.57 0.28
C ILE A 7 1.25 4.74 -0.76
N ALA A 8 0.68 3.66 -1.28
CA ALA A 8 1.35 2.82 -2.28
C ALA A 8 1.66 3.56 -3.59
N LYS A 9 0.80 4.52 -4.00
CA LYS A 9 1.00 5.35 -5.20
C LYS A 9 1.74 6.67 -4.95
N ALA A 10 2.08 6.98 -3.69
CA ALA A 10 2.70 8.25 -3.33
C ALA A 10 4.03 8.49 -4.04
N ILE A 11 4.26 9.76 -4.41
CA ILE A 11 5.53 10.28 -4.88
C ILE A 11 5.89 11.46 -3.98
N TRP A 12 7.12 11.48 -3.46
CA TRP A 12 7.54 12.50 -2.50
C TRP A 12 8.98 12.93 -2.69
N LEU A 13 9.35 14.06 -2.10
CA LEU A 13 10.73 14.55 -2.09
C LEU A 13 11.58 13.75 -1.07
N ASN A 14 12.82 13.50 -1.42
CA ASN A 14 13.77 12.63 -0.68
C ASN A 14 14.09 13.05 0.76
N TYR A 15 13.56 14.17 1.24
CA TYR A 15 13.67 14.58 2.64
C TYR A 15 12.44 14.21 3.49
N CYS A 16 11.38 13.65 2.90
CA CYS A 16 10.20 13.27 3.65
C CYS A 16 10.47 12.05 4.54
N ASP A 17 9.99 12.13 5.76
CA ASP A 17 10.08 11.09 6.77
C ASP A 17 8.78 10.28 6.91
N GLY A 18 8.80 9.28 7.79
CA GLY A 18 7.67 8.41 8.02
C GLY A 18 6.43 9.12 8.56
N HIS A 19 6.59 10.19 9.33
CA HIS A 19 5.48 11.00 9.84
C HIS A 19 4.78 11.76 8.70
N MET A 20 5.55 12.38 7.81
CA MET A 20 4.99 13.10 6.66
C MET A 20 4.21 12.16 5.73
N LEU A 21 4.76 10.97 5.47
CA LEU A 21 4.11 9.99 4.59
C LEU A 21 2.89 9.31 5.24
N ASP A 22 2.93 9.05 6.56
CA ASP A 22 1.77 8.50 7.31
C ASP A 22 0.52 9.37 7.16
N THR A 23 0.70 10.69 7.02
CA THR A 23 -0.40 11.63 6.81
C THR A 23 -1.13 11.36 5.49
N ILE A 24 -0.42 11.00 4.42
CA ILE A 24 -1.00 10.66 3.11
C ILE A 24 -1.94 9.45 3.27
N ALA A 25 -1.50 8.42 3.99
CA ALA A 25 -2.31 7.23 4.21
C ALA A 25 -3.55 7.50 5.07
N ARG A 26 -3.50 8.44 6.01
CA ARG A 26 -4.63 8.73 6.91
C ARG A 26 -5.66 9.68 6.33
N GLU A 27 -5.26 10.51 5.39
CA GLU A 27 -6.08 11.58 4.84
C GLU A 27 -7.47 11.11 4.39
N PRO A 28 -7.64 9.99 3.65
CA PRO A 28 -8.96 9.53 3.22
C PRO A 28 -9.94 9.27 4.39
N LEU A 29 -9.45 8.75 5.52
CA LEU A 29 -10.30 8.54 6.70
C LEU A 29 -10.58 9.84 7.44
N TRP A 30 -9.62 10.75 7.54
CA TRP A 30 -9.79 12.04 8.21
C TRP A 30 -10.86 12.89 7.53
N GLN A 31 -11.02 12.80 6.21
CA GLN A 31 -12.12 13.46 5.49
C GLN A 31 -13.51 13.01 5.98
N HIS A 32 -13.58 11.82 6.58
CA HIS A 32 -14.81 11.26 7.18
C HIS A 32 -14.83 11.33 8.71
N LEU A 33 -13.88 12.05 9.34
CA LEU A 33 -13.73 12.16 10.80
C LEU A 33 -13.47 10.79 11.47
N ILE A 34 -12.85 9.86 10.75
CA ILE A 34 -12.47 8.52 11.21
C ILE A 34 -10.95 8.43 11.24
N ASN A 35 -10.42 7.57 12.10
CA ASN A 35 -8.99 7.29 12.16
C ASN A 35 -8.76 5.85 12.60
N TYR A 36 -7.62 5.27 12.24
CA TYR A 36 -7.13 4.02 12.83
C TYR A 36 -6.05 4.32 13.87
N ARG A 37 -5.95 3.43 14.88
CA ARG A 37 -5.12 3.65 16.08
C ARG A 37 -3.74 2.99 16.01
N CYS A 38 -3.52 2.12 15.02
CA CYS A 38 -2.21 1.49 14.76
C CYS A 38 -1.31 2.39 13.91
N GLY A 39 -0.04 2.02 13.73
CA GLY A 39 0.81 2.55 12.67
C GLY A 39 0.28 2.16 11.29
N THR A 40 0.68 2.88 10.27
CA THR A 40 0.39 2.54 8.88
C THR A 40 1.34 1.46 8.37
N GLY A 41 2.56 1.42 8.89
CA GLY A 41 3.55 0.43 8.50
C GLY A 41 4.84 0.54 9.30
N HIS A 42 5.69 -0.48 9.16
CA HIS A 42 6.97 -0.62 9.83
C HIS A 42 8.00 -1.23 8.91
N SER A 43 9.28 -1.02 9.19
CA SER A 43 10.33 -1.74 8.47
C SER A 43 10.44 -3.20 8.91
N VAL A 44 10.94 -4.03 8.00
CA VAL A 44 11.11 -5.47 8.20
C VAL A 44 12.59 -5.80 8.15
N SER A 45 13.10 -6.62 9.06
CA SER A 45 14.50 -7.00 9.04
C SER A 45 14.83 -7.94 7.88
N PHE A 46 16.08 -7.91 7.42
CA PHE A 46 16.57 -8.85 6.41
C PHE A 46 16.61 -10.30 6.93
N VAL A 47 17.05 -10.47 8.18
CA VAL A 47 17.05 -11.77 8.90
C VAL A 47 16.80 -11.50 10.37
N GLY A 48 15.60 -11.73 10.86
CA GLY A 48 15.30 -11.50 12.27
C GLY A 48 13.85 -11.12 12.54
N ASN A 49 13.64 -9.99 13.17
CA ASN A 49 12.32 -9.58 13.64
C ASN A 49 11.46 -9.00 12.50
N VAL A 50 10.17 -9.36 12.50
CA VAL A 50 9.21 -8.75 11.58
C VAL A 50 9.10 -7.24 11.79
N HIS A 51 9.19 -6.76 13.03
CA HIS A 51 9.29 -5.33 13.35
C HIS A 51 10.74 -4.96 13.68
N GLU A 52 11.40 -4.25 12.77
CA GLU A 52 12.77 -3.75 12.99
C GLU A 52 12.91 -2.35 12.38
N GLY A 53 13.37 -1.39 13.22
CA GLY A 53 13.60 -0.02 12.76
C GLY A 53 14.79 0.11 11.80
N PRO A 54 15.13 1.35 11.38
CA PRO A 54 14.73 2.61 12.01
C PRO A 54 13.46 3.26 11.45
N HIS A 55 13.06 2.98 10.20
CA HIS A 55 11.94 3.66 9.54
C HIS A 55 10.59 2.99 9.81
N ALA A 56 9.54 3.77 9.81
CA ALA A 56 8.16 3.33 9.95
C ALA A 56 7.21 4.40 9.42
N LEU A 57 6.02 3.99 8.99
CA LEU A 57 4.92 4.89 8.64
C LEU A 57 4.02 5.08 9.88
N ASN A 58 4.25 6.11 10.64
CA ASN A 58 3.43 6.48 11.79
C ASN A 58 3.67 7.93 12.20
N GLY A 59 2.76 8.49 12.99
CA GLY A 59 2.77 9.90 13.41
C GLY A 59 3.95 10.35 14.30
N ARG A 60 5.00 9.54 14.48
CA ARG A 60 6.16 9.86 15.35
C ARG A 60 7.51 9.56 14.71
N ASN A 61 7.53 8.81 13.60
CA ASN A 61 8.78 8.40 12.98
C ASN A 61 9.35 9.51 12.11
N THR A 62 10.57 9.95 12.45
CA THR A 62 11.30 11.02 11.75
C THR A 62 12.45 10.49 10.87
N THR A 63 12.51 9.19 10.64
CA THR A 63 13.49 8.60 9.73
C THR A 63 13.11 8.92 8.29
N VAL A 64 14.02 9.59 7.59
CA VAL A 64 13.87 9.91 6.18
C VAL A 64 14.05 8.64 5.34
N PHE A 65 13.14 8.42 4.41
CA PHE A 65 13.19 7.26 3.52
C PHE A 65 14.34 7.33 2.54
N GLN A 66 14.97 6.17 2.30
CA GLN A 66 16.05 6.01 1.32
C GLN A 66 15.70 4.90 0.33
N PRO A 67 16.16 4.99 -0.93
CA PRO A 67 16.02 3.88 -1.88
C PRO A 67 16.56 2.56 -1.33
N GLY A 68 15.81 1.48 -1.54
CA GLY A 68 16.12 0.14 -1.02
C GLY A 68 15.53 -0.17 0.38
N MET A 69 14.94 0.82 1.06
CA MET A 69 14.20 0.56 2.30
C MET A 69 12.89 -0.19 2.01
N ILE A 70 12.63 -1.23 2.82
CA ILE A 70 11.41 -2.04 2.77
C ILE A 70 10.48 -1.60 3.91
N ILE A 71 9.21 -1.44 3.62
CA ILE A 71 8.20 -0.99 4.56
C ILE A 71 6.89 -1.76 4.35
N THR A 72 6.20 -2.13 5.42
CA THR A 72 4.82 -2.58 5.31
C THR A 72 3.88 -1.39 5.06
N ASP A 73 2.83 -1.64 4.30
CA ASP A 73 1.71 -0.73 4.06
C ASP A 73 0.45 -1.45 4.52
N GLU A 74 0.06 -1.21 5.78
CA GLU A 74 -0.91 -2.01 6.52
C GLU A 74 -1.94 -1.17 7.34
N PRO A 75 -2.55 -0.14 6.76
CA PRO A 75 -3.58 0.60 7.45
C PRO A 75 -4.73 -0.33 7.86
N GLY A 76 -5.12 -0.29 9.14
CA GLY A 76 -6.12 -1.22 9.68
C GLY A 76 -7.12 -0.54 10.60
N VAL A 77 -8.42 -0.68 10.32
CA VAL A 77 -9.52 -0.17 11.14
C VAL A 77 -10.11 -1.32 11.94
N TYR A 78 -10.24 -1.12 13.25
CA TYR A 78 -10.75 -2.12 14.19
C TYR A 78 -11.77 -1.50 15.13
N GLU A 79 -13.01 -1.92 15.02
CA GLU A 79 -14.11 -1.52 15.92
C GLU A 79 -14.49 -2.69 16.81
N ALA A 80 -14.29 -2.53 18.12
CA ALA A 80 -14.45 -3.61 19.09
C ALA A 80 -15.85 -4.22 19.05
N GLY A 81 -15.92 -5.54 18.89
CA GLY A 81 -17.19 -6.29 18.80
C GLY A 81 -17.96 -6.11 17.48
N GLN A 82 -17.39 -5.40 16.50
CA GLN A 82 -18.05 -5.10 15.22
C GLN A 82 -17.25 -5.63 14.03
N VAL A 83 -16.07 -5.02 13.73
CA VAL A 83 -15.33 -5.33 12.51
C VAL A 83 -13.83 -5.06 12.68
N GLY A 84 -13.02 -5.85 11.97
CA GLY A 84 -11.61 -5.57 11.74
C GLY A 84 -11.31 -5.71 10.25
N ILE A 85 -10.66 -4.69 9.67
CA ILE A 85 -10.27 -4.66 8.27
C ILE A 85 -8.81 -4.22 8.18
N ARG A 86 -7.98 -5.05 7.54
CA ARG A 86 -6.60 -4.72 7.16
C ARG A 86 -6.35 -5.17 5.73
N ILE A 87 -5.66 -4.35 4.97
CA ILE A 87 -5.05 -4.70 3.69
C ILE A 87 -3.57 -4.41 3.87
N GLU A 88 -2.72 -5.36 3.47
CA GLU A 88 -1.29 -5.24 3.73
C GLU A 88 -0.47 -5.72 2.53
N ASN A 89 0.49 -4.88 2.13
CA ASN A 89 1.56 -5.21 1.21
C ASN A 89 2.91 -4.78 1.81
N GLU A 90 3.98 -5.44 1.40
CA GLU A 90 5.33 -4.90 1.52
C GLU A 90 5.66 -4.04 0.30
N LEU A 91 6.27 -2.89 0.55
CA LEU A 91 6.69 -1.94 -0.45
C LEU A 91 8.19 -1.69 -0.37
N GLU A 92 8.84 -1.49 -1.50
CA GLU A 92 10.21 -0.99 -1.59
C GLU A 92 10.21 0.48 -1.98
N CYS A 93 10.92 1.29 -1.21
CA CYS A 93 11.24 2.67 -1.59
C CYS A 93 12.26 2.67 -2.72
N TYR A 94 12.00 3.42 -3.81
CA TYR A 94 12.94 3.54 -4.92
C TYR A 94 13.06 4.97 -5.42
N HIS A 95 14.18 5.27 -6.09
CA HIS A 95 14.38 6.54 -6.79
C HIS A 95 13.44 6.62 -7.99
N LYS A 96 12.59 7.65 -8.02
CA LYS A 96 11.60 7.86 -9.09
C LYS A 96 12.14 8.75 -10.20
N ALA A 97 12.63 9.94 -9.85
CA ALA A 97 13.12 10.92 -10.81
C ALA A 97 13.88 12.08 -10.12
N ASP A 98 14.70 12.76 -10.88
CA ASP A 98 15.29 14.06 -10.52
C ASP A 98 14.79 15.14 -11.48
N ASN A 99 14.56 16.33 -10.95
CA ASN A 99 14.27 17.52 -11.75
C ASN A 99 14.69 18.81 -11.00
N GLN A 100 14.35 19.97 -11.53
CA GLN A 100 14.69 21.29 -10.95
C GLN A 100 14.11 21.52 -9.54
N TYR A 101 13.14 20.71 -9.11
CA TYR A 101 12.50 20.81 -7.78
C TYR A 101 13.10 19.85 -6.76
N GLY A 102 13.92 18.89 -7.18
CA GLY A 102 14.63 17.96 -6.31
C GLY A 102 14.61 16.50 -6.76
N THR A 103 14.99 15.64 -5.84
CA THR A 103 14.99 14.19 -6.00
C THR A 103 13.66 13.62 -5.49
N PHE A 104 12.96 12.89 -6.32
CA PHE A 104 11.68 12.25 -5.98
C PHE A 104 11.84 10.75 -5.77
N LEU A 105 11.22 10.27 -4.71
CA LEU A 105 11.11 8.86 -4.37
C LEU A 105 9.66 8.39 -4.55
N ALA A 106 9.47 7.08 -4.65
CA ALA A 106 8.16 6.43 -4.71
C ALA A 106 8.26 5.02 -4.14
N PHE A 107 7.12 4.38 -3.95
CA PHE A 107 7.04 2.97 -3.59
C PHE A 107 6.72 2.08 -4.80
N ARG A 108 7.18 0.82 -4.72
CA ARG A 108 6.72 -0.26 -5.59
C ARG A 108 6.40 -1.50 -4.75
N PRO A 109 5.36 -2.27 -5.10
CA PRO A 109 4.96 -3.43 -4.31
C PRO A 109 5.98 -4.57 -4.46
N LEU A 110 6.21 -5.28 -3.35
CA LEU A 110 6.92 -6.56 -3.29
C LEU A 110 5.94 -7.71 -3.09
N THR A 111 4.77 -7.45 -2.53
CA THR A 111 3.68 -8.42 -2.33
C THR A 111 2.83 -8.49 -3.60
N PHE A 112 2.58 -9.72 -4.07
CA PHE A 112 1.72 -9.98 -5.23
C PHE A 112 0.60 -10.95 -4.85
N VAL A 113 -0.41 -10.44 -4.14
CA VAL A 113 -1.62 -11.17 -3.72
C VAL A 113 -2.85 -10.36 -4.13
N PRO A 114 -3.89 -10.98 -4.72
CA PRO A 114 -5.10 -10.24 -5.08
C PRO A 114 -5.76 -9.61 -3.85
N ILE A 115 -6.04 -8.32 -3.92
CA ILE A 115 -6.85 -7.62 -2.91
C ILE A 115 -8.31 -7.99 -3.13
N ALA A 116 -9.02 -8.39 -2.05
CA ALA A 116 -10.42 -8.73 -2.14
C ALA A 116 -11.28 -7.52 -2.54
N THR A 117 -11.99 -7.63 -3.67
CA THR A 117 -12.82 -6.53 -4.20
C THR A 117 -14.29 -6.62 -3.78
N SER A 118 -14.74 -7.79 -3.26
CA SER A 118 -16.13 -7.97 -2.85
C SER A 118 -16.62 -6.99 -1.76
N PRO A 119 -15.78 -6.49 -0.84
CA PRO A 119 -16.20 -5.49 0.14
C PRO A 119 -16.13 -4.04 -0.38
N VAL A 120 -15.62 -3.81 -1.59
CA VAL A 120 -15.48 -2.46 -2.15
C VAL A 120 -16.84 -1.90 -2.49
N VAL A 121 -17.18 -0.76 -1.90
CA VAL A 121 -18.44 -0.08 -2.17
C VAL A 121 -18.32 0.67 -3.50
N PRO A 122 -19.21 0.41 -4.47
CA PRO A 122 -19.18 1.10 -5.76
C PRO A 122 -19.24 2.63 -5.60
N GLY A 123 -18.43 3.36 -6.38
CA GLY A 123 -18.42 4.82 -6.39
C GLY A 123 -17.68 5.49 -5.23
N VAL A 124 -17.09 4.72 -4.29
CA VAL A 124 -16.27 5.29 -3.20
C VAL A 124 -14.84 5.54 -3.64
N LEU A 125 -14.28 4.65 -4.46
CA LEU A 125 -12.94 4.85 -5.02
C LEU A 125 -12.95 5.96 -6.07
N THR A 126 -11.96 6.84 -6.02
CA THR A 126 -11.68 7.78 -7.10
C THR A 126 -11.24 7.03 -8.35
N ARG A 127 -11.26 7.69 -9.50
CA ARG A 127 -10.79 7.10 -10.76
C ARG A 127 -9.35 6.63 -10.68
N ASP A 128 -8.48 7.43 -10.08
CA ASP A 128 -7.06 7.11 -9.92
C ASP A 128 -6.84 5.90 -9.01
N GLU A 129 -7.58 5.78 -7.91
CA GLU A 129 -7.52 4.62 -7.00
C GLU A 129 -8.01 3.35 -7.69
N LEU A 130 -9.09 3.45 -8.47
CA LEU A 130 -9.62 2.35 -9.23
C LEU A 130 -8.63 1.88 -10.32
N ASP A 131 -8.04 2.81 -11.05
CA ASP A 131 -7.04 2.53 -12.08
C ASP A 131 -5.78 1.89 -11.46
N TRP A 132 -5.34 2.37 -10.28
CA TRP A 132 -4.25 1.76 -9.53
C TRP A 132 -4.58 0.31 -9.13
N LEU A 133 -5.74 0.06 -8.53
CA LEU A 133 -6.15 -1.29 -8.10
C LEU A 133 -6.22 -2.27 -9.27
N ASN A 134 -6.81 -1.85 -10.38
CA ASN A 134 -6.89 -2.66 -11.59
C ASN A 134 -5.50 -2.92 -12.20
N ALA A 135 -4.58 -1.94 -12.16
CA ALA A 135 -3.21 -2.11 -12.59
C ALA A 135 -2.43 -3.08 -11.68
N TYR A 136 -2.59 -2.96 -10.37
CA TYR A 136 -2.00 -3.88 -9.39
C TYR A 136 -2.48 -5.32 -9.60
N HIS A 137 -3.78 -5.54 -9.78
CA HIS A 137 -4.33 -6.88 -10.05
C HIS A 137 -3.81 -7.46 -11.36
N ARG A 138 -3.65 -6.65 -12.39
CA ARG A 138 -3.05 -7.08 -13.66
C ARG A 138 -1.59 -7.52 -13.45
N GLU A 139 -0.80 -6.76 -12.71
CA GLU A 139 0.59 -7.12 -12.38
C GLU A 139 0.64 -8.41 -11.56
N VAL A 140 -0.22 -8.58 -10.55
CA VAL A 140 -0.35 -9.82 -9.78
C VAL A 140 -0.59 -11.02 -10.70
N PHE A 141 -1.55 -10.90 -11.60
CA PHE A 141 -1.87 -11.97 -12.55
C PHE A 141 -0.69 -12.28 -13.48
N GLU A 142 -0.08 -11.26 -14.08
CA GLU A 142 1.06 -11.43 -15.00
C GLU A 142 2.26 -12.13 -14.35
N LYS A 143 2.54 -11.81 -13.08
CA LYS A 143 3.66 -12.41 -12.33
C LYS A 143 3.39 -13.83 -11.87
N LEU A 144 2.17 -14.15 -11.45
CA LEU A 144 1.85 -15.43 -10.82
C LEU A 144 1.30 -16.47 -11.80
N ALA A 145 0.48 -16.08 -12.78
CA ALA A 145 -0.19 -17.00 -13.71
C ALA A 145 0.78 -17.98 -14.42
N PRO A 146 2.02 -17.58 -14.81
CA PRO A 146 2.97 -18.51 -15.43
C PRO A 146 3.47 -19.65 -14.52
N ARG A 147 3.24 -19.54 -13.20
CA ARG A 147 3.68 -20.51 -12.18
C ARG A 147 2.58 -21.43 -11.69
N LEU A 148 1.36 -21.23 -12.18
CA LEU A 148 0.14 -21.89 -11.72
C LEU A 148 -0.33 -22.93 -12.75
N ASN A 149 -1.02 -23.98 -12.30
CA ASN A 149 -1.76 -24.88 -13.17
C ASN A 149 -3.02 -24.18 -13.73
N GLU A 150 -3.78 -24.83 -14.61
CA GLU A 150 -4.93 -24.24 -15.29
C GLU A 150 -6.04 -23.82 -14.32
N GLU A 151 -6.39 -24.68 -13.35
CA GLU A 151 -7.43 -24.41 -12.35
C GLU A 151 -7.06 -23.23 -11.44
N GLU A 152 -5.83 -23.20 -10.94
CA GLU A 152 -5.30 -22.11 -10.12
C GLU A 152 -5.24 -20.78 -10.89
N ARG A 153 -4.86 -20.84 -12.16
CA ARG A 153 -4.81 -19.67 -13.05
C ARG A 153 -6.20 -19.10 -13.28
N ASP A 154 -7.20 -19.95 -13.51
CA ASP A 154 -8.59 -19.55 -13.68
C ASP A 154 -9.16 -18.93 -12.41
N TRP A 155 -8.80 -19.48 -11.25
CA TRP A 155 -9.14 -18.89 -9.96
C TRP A 155 -8.48 -17.51 -9.79
N LEU A 156 -7.18 -17.40 -10.06
CA LEU A 156 -6.45 -16.13 -9.97
C LEU A 156 -7.01 -15.08 -10.93
N ALA A 157 -7.35 -15.47 -12.17
CA ALA A 157 -7.97 -14.57 -13.15
C ALA A 157 -9.26 -13.95 -12.63
N LYS A 158 -10.12 -14.76 -11.98
CA LYS A 158 -11.35 -14.27 -11.34
C LYS A 158 -11.08 -13.31 -10.18
N LYS A 159 -10.02 -13.55 -9.37
CA LYS A 159 -9.63 -12.70 -8.24
C LYS A 159 -8.98 -11.38 -8.68
N CYS A 160 -8.33 -11.40 -9.83
CA CYS A 160 -7.67 -10.23 -10.44
C CYS A 160 -8.54 -9.52 -11.48
N ALA A 161 -9.81 -9.92 -11.63
CA ALA A 161 -10.71 -9.30 -12.60
C ALA A 161 -10.87 -7.80 -12.27
N ALA A 162 -10.81 -6.98 -13.32
CA ALA A 162 -10.99 -5.54 -13.16
C ALA A 162 -12.39 -5.22 -12.65
N ILE A 163 -12.47 -4.27 -11.73
CA ILE A 163 -13.74 -3.73 -11.25
C ILE A 163 -14.04 -2.40 -11.92
N GLY A 164 -15.31 -2.13 -12.14
CA GLY A 164 -15.80 -0.85 -12.68
C GLY A 164 -16.05 0.19 -11.58
N ALA A 165 -16.23 1.44 -12.00
CA ALA A 165 -16.61 2.56 -11.13
C ALA A 165 -18.08 2.42 -10.67
#